data_4338ca5d82e10e0ba53d32364e131003
#
_entry.id   4338ca5d82e10e0ba53d32364e131003
#
_cell.length_a   1.000
_cell.length_b   1.000
_cell.length_c   1.000
_cell.angle_alpha   90.00
_cell.angle_beta   90.00
_cell.angle_gamma   90.00
#
_symmetry.space_group_name_H-M   'P 1'
#
loop_
_entity.id
_entity.type
_entity.pdbx_description
1 polymer ?
#
loop_
_entity_poly.entity_id
_entity_poly.type
_entity_poly.pdbx_seq_one_letter_code
_entity_poly.pdbx_strand_id
1 'polypeptide(L)'
;MRKILFSVLTIILSMLFVDCNGCSRSGRNNSREQRSQTSSSLRHGKTMIVMSEEQGIYKIPVEINGSDMNFIFDTGASDITISNVEAMYLYKQGKLSTEDILGSQQYQIADGSIAEGTIINLRTVKLGNRTLKNVKASIVHNNEAPLLLGQSALAQFGKVSIDYKKNEITFE
;
A
#
# COMPACT_ATOMS: atom_id res chain seq x y z
N MET A 1 -5.80 28.43 41.54
CA MET A 1 -6.41 27.39 40.71
C MET A 1 -5.39 26.29 40.34
N ARG A 2 -4.63 25.76 41.32
CA ARG A 2 -3.53 24.76 41.10
C ARG A 2 -3.62 23.52 42.03
N LYS A 3 -4.78 23.28 42.64
CA LYS A 3 -4.97 22.18 43.63
C LYS A 3 -6.02 21.13 43.23
N ILE A 4 -6.59 21.18 42.03
CA ILE A 4 -7.60 20.21 41.57
C ILE A 4 -7.03 19.14 40.62
N LEU A 5 -5.77 19.29 40.17
CA LEU A 5 -5.19 18.38 39.18
C LEU A 5 -4.51 17.12 39.75
N PHE A 6 -4.39 17.01 41.10
CA PHE A 6 -3.75 15.88 41.75
C PHE A 6 -4.70 14.80 42.31
N SER A 7 -6.02 15.03 42.26
CA SER A 7 -6.99 14.11 42.82
C SER A 7 -7.57 13.07 41.83
N VAL A 8 -7.30 13.16 40.56
CA VAL A 8 -7.87 12.26 39.51
C VAL A 8 -6.90 11.13 39.15
N LEU A 9 -5.62 11.23 39.51
CA LEU A 9 -4.61 10.25 39.14
C LEU A 9 -4.48 9.08 40.11
N THR A 10 -5.14 9.10 41.27
CA THR A 10 -5.01 8.07 42.32
C THR A 10 -6.14 7.04 42.33
N ILE A 11 -7.14 7.11 41.48
CA ILE A 11 -8.31 6.19 41.48
C ILE A 11 -8.20 5.07 40.42
N ILE A 12 -7.21 5.12 39.51
CA ILE A 12 -7.12 4.14 38.40
C ILE A 12 -6.17 2.95 38.68
N LEU A 13 -5.56 2.89 39.88
CA LEU A 13 -4.54 1.85 40.18
C LEU A 13 -5.01 0.77 41.18
N SER A 14 -6.29 0.52 41.33
CA SER A 14 -6.76 -0.47 42.37
C SER A 14 -7.72 -1.55 41.87
N MET A 15 -7.75 -1.89 40.61
CA MET A 15 -8.60 -3.00 40.13
C MET A 15 -7.89 -3.92 39.11
N LEU A 16 -6.89 -4.66 39.54
CA LEU A 16 -6.40 -5.82 38.79
C LEU A 16 -5.78 -6.85 39.77
N PHE A 17 -6.63 -7.59 40.50
CA PHE A 17 -6.30 -8.94 41.00
C PHE A 17 -7.59 -9.71 41.14
N VAL A 18 -7.92 -10.55 40.20
CA VAL A 18 -8.80 -11.71 40.40
C VAL A 18 -8.08 -12.92 39.85
N ASP A 19 -7.46 -13.67 40.71
CA ASP A 19 -7.06 -15.05 40.50
C ASP A 19 -8.30 -15.91 40.33
N CYS A 20 -8.29 -16.79 39.34
CA CYS A 20 -9.15 -17.96 39.32
C CYS A 20 -8.36 -19.20 38.92
N ASN A 21 -7.90 -19.92 39.96
CA ASN A 21 -7.56 -21.34 39.90
C ASN A 21 -8.83 -22.16 39.66
N GLY A 22 -8.77 -23.08 38.72
CA GLY A 22 -9.84 -24.04 38.47
C GLY A 22 -9.34 -25.21 37.63
N CYS A 23 -8.68 -26.16 38.30
CA CYS A 23 -8.29 -27.45 37.74
C CYS A 23 -9.50 -28.39 37.70
N SER A 24 -9.82 -29.00 36.55
CA SER A 24 -10.49 -30.32 36.55
C SER A 24 -10.22 -31.10 35.29
N ARG A 25 -9.83 -32.33 35.54
CA ARG A 25 -9.52 -33.40 34.57
C ARG A 25 -10.79 -34.01 33.98
N SER A 26 -10.56 -34.63 32.83
CA SER A 26 -11.22 -35.87 32.33
C SER A 26 -12.23 -35.68 31.19
N GLY A 27 -11.99 -36.39 30.11
CA GLY A 27 -12.95 -36.69 29.08
C GLY A 27 -12.32 -36.91 27.72
N ARG A 28 -11.78 -38.13 27.44
CA ARG A 28 -11.56 -38.62 26.08
C ARG A 28 -12.88 -38.62 25.35
N ASN A 29 -12.93 -38.07 24.15
CA ASN A 29 -13.55 -38.77 23.01
C ASN A 29 -13.15 -38.19 21.67
N ASN A 30 -12.78 -39.06 20.77
CA ASN A 30 -12.65 -38.96 19.34
C ASN A 30 -13.76 -38.16 18.69
N SER A 31 -13.43 -37.27 17.75
CA SER A 31 -13.94 -37.38 16.37
C SER A 31 -13.63 -36.16 15.55
N ARG A 32 -13.04 -36.43 14.40
CA ARG A 32 -13.18 -35.74 13.11
C ARG A 32 -12.57 -34.36 12.95
N GLU A 33 -11.44 -34.43 12.28
CA GLU A 33 -11.00 -33.53 11.21
C GLU A 33 -11.97 -32.37 10.91
N GLN A 34 -11.74 -31.24 11.52
CA GLN A 34 -12.01 -29.97 10.87
C GLN A 34 -10.74 -29.59 10.12
N ARG A 35 -10.77 -29.89 8.83
CA ARG A 35 -9.87 -29.42 7.81
C ARG A 35 -9.85 -27.90 7.88
N SER A 36 -8.93 -27.34 8.66
CA SER A 36 -8.60 -25.93 8.58
C SER A 36 -8.17 -25.68 7.13
N GLN A 37 -9.02 -24.96 6.41
CA GLN A 37 -8.61 -24.37 5.14
C GLN A 37 -7.46 -23.42 5.46
N THR A 38 -6.28 -23.96 5.38
CA THR A 38 -5.06 -23.18 5.33
C THR A 38 -5.17 -22.38 4.04
N SER A 39 -5.53 -21.13 4.17
CA SER A 39 -5.31 -20.16 3.11
C SER A 39 -3.82 -20.28 2.76
N SER A 40 -3.54 -20.88 1.61
CA SER A 40 -2.21 -20.87 1.02
C SER A 40 -1.90 -19.42 0.68
N SER A 41 -1.35 -18.69 1.63
CA SER A 41 -0.61 -17.49 1.32
C SER A 41 0.53 -17.95 0.42
N LEU A 42 0.40 -17.72 -0.86
CA LEU A 42 1.50 -17.83 -1.81
C LEU A 42 2.63 -17.00 -1.19
N ARG A 43 3.61 -17.66 -0.62
CA ARG A 43 4.85 -17.03 -0.18
C ARG A 43 5.52 -16.50 -1.44
N HIS A 44 5.18 -15.28 -1.81
CA HIS A 44 5.93 -14.57 -2.83
C HIS A 44 7.33 -14.44 -2.28
N GLY A 45 8.28 -15.07 -2.94
CA GLY A 45 9.68 -14.96 -2.58
C GLY A 45 10.12 -13.49 -2.62
N LYS A 46 11.26 -13.21 -2.03
CA LYS A 46 11.91 -11.91 -2.08
C LYS A 46 12.04 -11.42 -3.53
N THR A 47 11.54 -10.23 -3.82
CA THR A 47 11.67 -9.58 -5.13
C THR A 47 12.64 -8.42 -5.01
N MET A 48 13.73 -8.47 -5.76
CA MET A 48 14.72 -7.40 -5.84
C MET A 48 14.62 -6.70 -7.18
N ILE A 49 14.68 -5.38 -7.18
CA ILE A 49 14.57 -4.52 -8.36
C ILE A 49 15.69 -3.49 -8.29
N VAL A 50 16.35 -3.28 -9.42
CA VAL A 50 17.34 -2.22 -9.57
C VAL A 50 16.60 -0.92 -9.85
N MET A 51 16.92 0.09 -9.05
CA MET A 51 16.41 1.45 -9.23
C MET A 51 17.33 2.22 -10.19
N SER A 52 16.77 3.09 -11.01
CA SER A 52 17.52 4.15 -11.68
C SER A 52 17.52 5.41 -10.83
N GLU A 53 18.69 6.02 -10.67
CA GLU A 53 18.81 7.31 -9.98
C GLU A 53 19.01 8.41 -11.01
N GLU A 54 18.24 9.48 -10.88
CA GLU A 54 18.27 10.63 -11.77
C GLU A 54 18.07 11.91 -10.93
N GLN A 55 19.10 12.72 -10.80
CA GLN A 55 19.09 13.96 -10.01
C GLN A 55 18.65 13.76 -8.54
N GLY A 56 19.07 12.65 -7.92
CA GLY A 56 18.70 12.32 -6.55
C GLY A 56 17.32 11.69 -6.40
N ILE A 57 16.60 11.46 -7.50
CA ILE A 57 15.29 10.81 -7.51
C ILE A 57 15.47 9.36 -7.96
N TYR A 58 14.90 8.43 -7.17
CA TYR A 58 14.94 7.01 -7.48
C TYR A 58 13.67 6.56 -8.19
N LYS A 59 13.83 5.97 -9.38
CA LYS A 59 12.74 5.44 -10.19
C LYS A 59 12.84 3.92 -10.25
N ILE A 60 11.69 3.26 -10.26
CA ILE A 60 11.58 1.80 -10.39
C ILE A 60 10.69 1.44 -11.57
N PRO A 61 11.04 0.37 -12.32
CA PRO A 61 10.20 -0.11 -13.40
C PRO A 61 8.95 -0.80 -12.85
N VAL A 62 7.79 -0.39 -13.30
CA VAL A 62 6.49 -0.95 -12.96
C VAL A 62 5.69 -1.18 -14.23
N GLU A 63 5.09 -2.35 -14.38
CA GLU A 63 4.19 -2.64 -15.49
C GLU A 63 2.75 -2.33 -15.08
N ILE A 64 2.12 -1.41 -15.78
CA ILE A 64 0.73 -1.00 -15.56
C ILE A 64 -0.13 -1.54 -16.72
N ASN A 65 -1.07 -2.44 -16.42
CA ASN A 65 -1.97 -3.05 -17.41
C ASN A 65 -1.22 -3.58 -18.66
N GLY A 66 0.00 -4.13 -18.47
CA GLY A 66 0.87 -4.60 -19.55
C GLY A 66 1.63 -3.50 -20.29
N SER A 67 1.85 -2.33 -19.68
CA SER A 67 2.75 -1.28 -20.16
C SER A 67 3.84 -1.00 -19.15
N ASP A 68 5.10 -1.08 -19.57
CA ASP A 68 6.24 -0.73 -18.73
C ASP A 68 6.36 0.79 -18.59
N MET A 69 6.50 1.26 -17.38
CA MET A 69 6.64 2.67 -17.00
C MET A 69 7.60 2.80 -15.83
N ASN A 70 8.30 3.94 -15.72
CA ASN A 70 9.18 4.22 -14.59
C ASN A 70 8.50 5.13 -13.59
N PHE A 71 8.29 4.63 -12.38
CA PHE A 71 7.66 5.35 -11.29
C PHE A 71 8.69 5.84 -10.27
N ILE A 72 8.50 7.03 -9.76
CA ILE A 72 9.21 7.50 -8.57
C ILE A 72 8.71 6.68 -7.38
N PHE A 73 9.63 6.09 -6.63
CA PHE A 73 9.33 5.48 -5.34
C PHE A 73 9.09 6.60 -4.32
N ASP A 74 7.81 6.83 -3.98
CA ASP A 74 7.43 7.96 -3.15
C ASP A 74 6.58 7.52 -1.94
N THR A 75 7.21 7.49 -0.77
CA THR A 75 6.53 7.19 0.50
C THR A 75 5.67 8.34 1.01
N GLY A 76 5.77 9.54 0.44
CA GLY A 76 4.95 10.70 0.76
C GLY A 76 3.64 10.76 -0.03
N ALA A 77 3.55 10.04 -1.15
CA ALA A 77 2.32 9.93 -1.93
C ALA A 77 1.37 8.89 -1.31
N SER A 78 0.07 9.21 -1.24
CA SER A 78 -0.94 8.27 -0.72
C SER A 78 -1.23 7.14 -1.71
N ASP A 79 -1.37 7.46 -2.99
CA ASP A 79 -1.81 6.54 -4.05
C ASP A 79 -0.78 6.42 -5.18
N ILE A 80 -1.00 5.47 -6.09
CA ILE A 80 -0.35 5.51 -7.40
C ILE A 80 -0.88 6.73 -8.15
N THR A 81 0.03 7.54 -8.69
CA THR A 81 -0.33 8.72 -9.47
C THR A 81 0.24 8.61 -10.87
N ILE A 82 -0.58 8.88 -11.87
CA ILE A 82 -0.18 9.01 -13.28
C ILE A 82 -0.63 10.36 -13.84
N SER A 83 0.07 10.88 -14.84
CA SER A 83 -0.31 12.11 -15.51
C SER A 83 -1.42 11.89 -16.54
N ASN A 84 -2.00 12.98 -17.06
CA ASN A 84 -2.91 12.91 -18.21
C ASN A 84 -2.27 12.26 -19.42
N VAL A 85 -0.97 12.45 -19.64
CA VAL A 85 -0.26 11.93 -20.82
C VAL A 85 -0.20 10.41 -20.77
N GLU A 86 0.19 9.83 -19.62
CA GLU A 86 0.25 8.38 -19.44
C GLU A 86 -1.15 7.77 -19.45
N ALA A 87 -2.13 8.41 -18.82
CA ALA A 87 -3.51 7.95 -18.86
C ALA A 87 -4.04 7.90 -20.31
N MET A 88 -3.80 8.94 -21.08
CA MET A 88 -4.19 8.97 -22.49
C MET A 88 -3.43 7.94 -23.34
N TYR A 89 -2.14 7.70 -23.06
CA TYR A 89 -1.36 6.64 -23.67
C TYR A 89 -1.98 5.27 -23.42
N LEU A 90 -2.27 4.95 -22.15
CA LEU A 90 -2.91 3.70 -21.78
C LEU A 90 -4.29 3.53 -22.42
N TYR A 91 -5.07 4.61 -22.49
CA TYR A 91 -6.38 4.62 -23.14
C TYR A 91 -6.29 4.30 -24.64
N LYS A 92 -5.40 4.96 -25.36
CA LYS A 92 -5.17 4.73 -26.79
C LYS A 92 -4.68 3.31 -27.11
N GLN A 93 -4.00 2.67 -26.14
CA GLN A 93 -3.54 1.28 -26.24
C GLN A 93 -4.62 0.26 -25.83
N GLY A 94 -5.82 0.70 -25.45
CA GLY A 94 -6.87 -0.16 -24.91
C GLY A 94 -6.54 -0.78 -23.54
N LYS A 95 -5.52 -0.24 -22.88
CA LYS A 95 -5.05 -0.70 -21.55
C LYS A 95 -5.75 0.01 -20.38
N LEU A 96 -6.44 1.11 -20.69
CA LEU A 96 -7.35 1.81 -19.80
C LEU A 96 -8.63 2.08 -20.58
N SER A 97 -9.78 2.01 -19.94
CA SER A 97 -11.09 2.26 -20.55
C SER A 97 -11.94 3.18 -19.67
N THR A 98 -13.06 3.66 -20.17
CA THR A 98 -14.03 4.43 -19.39
C THR A 98 -14.63 3.64 -18.22
N GLU A 99 -14.69 2.32 -18.35
CA GLU A 99 -15.16 1.41 -17.28
C GLU A 99 -14.21 1.36 -16.09
N ASP A 100 -12.93 1.69 -16.30
CA ASP A 100 -11.92 1.75 -15.25
C ASP A 100 -12.01 3.05 -14.44
N ILE A 101 -12.84 4.03 -14.85
CA ILE A 101 -13.02 5.31 -14.13
C ILE A 101 -13.97 5.08 -12.97
N LEU A 102 -13.51 5.39 -11.76
CA LEU A 102 -14.27 5.20 -10.51
C LEU A 102 -14.90 6.51 -9.99
N GLY A 103 -14.44 7.67 -10.48
CA GLY A 103 -14.92 8.98 -10.04
C GLY A 103 -13.83 10.02 -9.98
N SER A 104 -14.04 11.09 -9.21
CA SER A 104 -13.05 12.13 -8.95
C SER A 104 -12.80 12.29 -7.45
N GLN A 105 -11.64 12.85 -7.09
CA GLN A 105 -11.25 13.15 -5.72
C GLN A 105 -10.38 14.41 -5.69
N GLN A 106 -10.53 15.18 -4.62
CA GLN A 106 -9.64 16.30 -4.35
C GLN A 106 -8.45 15.82 -3.51
N TYR A 107 -7.28 16.35 -3.84
CA TYR A 107 -6.01 16.09 -3.16
C TYR A 107 -5.42 17.40 -2.67
N GLN A 108 -4.87 17.38 -1.47
CA GLN A 108 -3.98 18.44 -1.04
C GLN A 108 -2.57 18.10 -1.51
N ILE A 109 -1.96 19.00 -2.30
CA ILE A 109 -0.58 18.83 -2.77
C ILE A 109 0.42 19.51 -1.83
N ALA A 110 1.70 19.31 -2.06
CA ALA A 110 2.77 19.67 -1.11
C ALA A 110 2.84 21.18 -0.78
N ASP A 111 2.37 22.05 -1.66
CA ASP A 111 2.28 23.51 -1.41
C ASP A 111 1.02 23.93 -0.64
N GLY A 112 0.19 22.95 -0.25
CA GLY A 112 -1.07 23.16 0.46
C GLY A 112 -2.28 23.47 -0.42
N SER A 113 -2.10 23.61 -1.74
CA SER A 113 -3.22 23.83 -2.66
C SER A 113 -4.03 22.54 -2.88
N ILE A 114 -5.26 22.70 -3.37
CA ILE A 114 -6.15 21.58 -3.68
C ILE A 114 -6.13 21.35 -5.19
N ALA A 115 -5.81 20.13 -5.57
CA ALA A 115 -5.90 19.64 -6.95
C ALA A 115 -7.01 18.60 -7.07
N GLU A 116 -7.68 18.56 -8.21
CA GLU A 116 -8.65 17.52 -8.55
C GLU A 116 -7.94 16.44 -9.39
N GLY A 117 -8.28 15.19 -9.14
CA GLY A 117 -7.81 14.05 -9.92
C GLY A 117 -8.93 13.07 -10.20
N THR A 118 -8.79 12.32 -11.29
CA THR A 118 -9.70 11.23 -11.65
C THR A 118 -9.22 9.94 -11.00
N ILE A 119 -10.10 9.29 -10.25
CA ILE A 119 -9.82 7.97 -9.65
C ILE A 119 -10.08 6.90 -10.69
N ILE A 120 -9.12 6.00 -10.82
CA ILE A 120 -9.19 4.87 -11.75
C ILE A 120 -8.86 3.55 -11.05
N ASN A 121 -9.30 2.47 -11.66
CA ASN A 121 -8.88 1.11 -11.34
C ASN A 121 -7.80 0.65 -12.32
N LEU A 122 -6.60 0.37 -11.80
CA LEU A 122 -5.58 -0.32 -12.56
C LEU A 122 -5.82 -1.83 -12.43
N ARG A 123 -6.12 -2.49 -13.55
CA ARG A 123 -6.44 -3.93 -13.56
C ARG A 123 -5.26 -4.76 -13.07
N THR A 124 -4.04 -4.37 -13.44
CA THR A 124 -2.79 -5.00 -12.99
C THR A 124 -1.71 -3.97 -12.75
N VAL A 125 -0.99 -4.15 -11.63
CA VAL A 125 0.24 -3.42 -11.30
C VAL A 125 1.29 -4.48 -10.98
N LYS A 126 2.29 -4.62 -11.84
CA LYS A 126 3.32 -5.63 -11.70
C LYS A 126 4.68 -4.99 -11.38
N LEU A 127 5.34 -5.55 -10.40
CA LEU A 127 6.62 -5.12 -9.88
C LEU A 127 7.54 -6.32 -9.73
N GLY A 128 8.48 -6.47 -10.66
CA GLY A 128 9.28 -7.68 -10.77
C GLY A 128 8.42 -8.92 -11.00
N ASN A 129 8.45 -9.87 -10.08
CA ASN A 129 7.65 -11.11 -10.13
C ASN A 129 6.33 -11.03 -9.36
N ARG A 130 5.98 -9.87 -8.79
CA ARG A 130 4.75 -9.66 -8.02
C ARG A 130 3.73 -8.88 -8.83
N THR A 131 2.48 -9.29 -8.78
CA THR A 131 1.37 -8.62 -9.46
C THR A 131 0.24 -8.35 -8.50
N LEU A 132 -0.16 -7.11 -8.38
CA LEU A 132 -1.39 -6.68 -7.73
C LEU A 132 -2.50 -6.57 -8.77
N LYS A 133 -3.74 -6.78 -8.35
CA LYS A 133 -4.93 -6.65 -9.21
C LYS A 133 -5.89 -5.64 -8.62
N ASN A 134 -6.57 -4.90 -9.49
CA ASN A 134 -7.61 -3.93 -9.13
C ASN A 134 -7.10 -2.89 -8.14
N VAL A 135 -5.99 -2.24 -8.50
CA VAL A 135 -5.35 -1.24 -7.66
C VAL A 135 -5.92 0.14 -7.97
N LYS A 136 -6.39 0.83 -6.93
CA LYS A 136 -6.84 2.22 -7.05
C LYS A 136 -5.65 3.11 -7.36
N ALA A 137 -5.82 4.02 -8.33
CA ALA A 137 -4.85 5.02 -8.71
C ALA A 137 -5.54 6.34 -9.05
N SER A 138 -4.76 7.39 -9.22
CA SER A 138 -5.23 8.73 -9.52
C SER A 138 -4.58 9.27 -10.79
N ILE A 139 -5.39 9.80 -11.69
CA ILE A 139 -4.90 10.63 -12.80
C ILE A 139 -4.89 12.07 -12.31
N VAL A 140 -3.71 12.68 -12.24
CA VAL A 140 -3.57 14.11 -11.96
C VAL A 140 -3.76 14.89 -13.26
N HIS A 141 -4.60 15.92 -13.22
CA HIS A 141 -4.93 16.74 -14.40
C HIS A 141 -3.79 17.73 -14.73
N ASN A 142 -2.58 17.21 -14.79
CA ASN A 142 -1.36 17.91 -15.18
C ASN A 142 -0.54 17.00 -16.08
N ASN A 143 -0.12 17.53 -17.23
CA ASN A 143 0.64 16.76 -18.24
C ASN A 143 2.10 16.50 -17.81
N GLU A 144 2.61 17.31 -16.90
CA GLU A 144 3.99 17.22 -16.38
C GLU A 144 4.06 16.55 -15.00
N ALA A 145 2.93 16.06 -14.49
CA ALA A 145 2.92 15.39 -13.19
C ALA A 145 3.80 14.12 -13.24
N PRO A 146 4.65 13.90 -12.25
CA PRO A 146 5.45 12.67 -12.20
C PRO A 146 4.59 11.45 -11.93
N LEU A 147 5.03 10.28 -12.41
CA LEU A 147 4.45 9.01 -12.02
C LEU A 147 4.96 8.65 -10.62
N LEU A 148 4.04 8.50 -9.67
CA LEU A 148 4.37 8.19 -8.28
C LEU A 148 3.84 6.80 -7.89
N LEU A 149 4.70 5.98 -7.30
CA LEU A 149 4.29 4.74 -6.66
C LEU A 149 4.15 5.01 -5.16
N GLY A 150 2.92 5.27 -4.72
CA GLY A 150 2.60 5.69 -3.37
C GLY A 150 2.29 4.56 -2.41
N GLN A 151 1.97 4.93 -1.17
CA GLN A 151 1.79 4.04 -0.03
C GLN A 151 0.70 2.97 -0.24
N SER A 152 -0.40 3.30 -0.91
CA SER A 152 -1.51 2.35 -1.13
C SER A 152 -1.08 1.11 -1.90
N ALA A 153 -0.15 1.25 -2.85
CA ALA A 153 0.44 0.13 -3.58
C ALA A 153 1.60 -0.50 -2.81
N LEU A 154 2.52 0.32 -2.28
CA LEU A 154 3.70 -0.16 -1.55
C LEU A 154 3.33 -1.08 -0.39
N ALA A 155 2.29 -0.74 0.38
CA ALA A 155 1.80 -1.55 1.48
C ALA A 155 1.30 -2.94 1.04
N GLN A 156 0.78 -3.06 -0.17
CA GLN A 156 0.31 -4.34 -0.72
C GLN A 156 1.46 -5.24 -1.20
N PHE A 157 2.61 -4.65 -1.50
CA PHE A 157 3.82 -5.42 -1.85
C PHE A 157 4.56 -5.98 -0.63
N GLY A 158 4.20 -5.56 0.59
CA GLY A 158 4.75 -6.06 1.84
C GLY A 158 5.90 -5.21 2.37
N LYS A 159 6.86 -5.86 3.04
CA LYS A 159 8.01 -5.16 3.62
C LYS A 159 8.95 -4.69 2.53
N VAL A 160 9.36 -3.43 2.62
CA VAL A 160 10.28 -2.78 1.69
C VAL A 160 11.62 -2.51 2.37
N SER A 161 12.71 -2.86 1.69
CA SER A 161 14.09 -2.55 2.11
C SER A 161 14.83 -1.90 0.95
N ILE A 162 15.59 -0.84 1.22
CA ILE A 162 16.32 -0.07 0.21
C ILE A 162 17.82 -0.12 0.51
N ASP A 163 18.62 -0.44 -0.48
CA ASP A 163 20.07 -0.32 -0.47
C ASP A 163 20.50 0.77 -1.49
N TYR A 164 20.69 1.98 -1.00
CA TYR A 164 21.10 3.12 -1.84
C TYR A 164 22.52 2.98 -2.44
N LYS A 165 23.37 2.15 -1.83
CA LYS A 165 24.72 1.93 -2.37
C LYS A 165 24.72 1.06 -3.61
N LYS A 166 23.74 0.18 -3.71
CA LYS A 166 23.55 -0.73 -4.84
C LYS A 166 22.46 -0.29 -5.79
N ASN A 167 21.73 0.76 -5.43
CA ASN A 167 20.50 1.16 -6.12
C ASN A 167 19.48 0.02 -6.21
N GLU A 168 19.31 -0.72 -5.11
CA GLU A 168 18.40 -1.86 -5.04
C GLU A 168 17.27 -1.63 -4.07
N ILE A 169 16.06 -1.98 -4.48
CA ILE A 169 14.89 -2.07 -3.63
C ILE A 169 14.39 -3.51 -3.56
N THR A 170 14.05 -3.96 -2.38
CA THR A 170 13.60 -5.32 -2.12
C THR A 170 12.23 -5.32 -1.46
N PHE A 171 11.35 -6.18 -1.97
CA PHE A 171 10.02 -6.45 -1.44
C PHE A 171 9.96 -7.88 -0.90
N GLU A 172 9.47 -8.04 0.37
CA GLU A 172 9.38 -9.32 1.09
C GLU A 172 7.94 -9.66 1.47
#